data_7b79d0c5fe8daeb964d08bcb0518c4e6
#
_entry.id   7b79d0c5fe8daeb964d08bcb0518c4e6
#
_cell.length_a   1.000
_cell.length_b   1.000
_cell.length_c   1.000
_cell.angle_alpha   90.00
_cell.angle_beta   90.00
_cell.angle_gamma   90.00
#
_symmetry.space_group_name_H-M   'P 1'
#
loop_
_entity.id
_entity.type
_entity.pdbx_description
1 polymer ?
#
loop_
_entity_poly.entity_id
_entity_poly.type
_entity_poly.pdbx_seq_one_letter_code
_entity_poly.pdbx_strand_id
1 'polypeptide(L)'
;MRTDLRNTILAAYERHIGCIRQKEQLELAIQEAKGELEAAKMAREVITKVGKSIQTGVEGAFTSIVSLALQSVFGDTYQFQLRFTERRNQLEADLVLIQDGNECSPIDSVGGGVVDICSLALRIAALIIQQSAKVVVLDEPCRCLSTDLQNKASEMIKTLSEKLGIQFIIVTHEEELTACADKIFTIDKGAVVC
;
A
#
# COMPACT_ATOMS: atom_id res chain seq x y z
N MET A 1 44.52 66.75 -21.75
CA MET A 1 43.95 66.94 -20.41
C MET A 1 42.42 67.15 -20.39
N ARG A 2 41.81 68.07 -21.11
CA ARG A 2 40.33 68.25 -21.12
C ARG A 2 39.55 67.08 -21.80
N THR A 3 40.09 66.53 -22.86
CA THR A 3 39.52 65.38 -23.59
C THR A 3 39.54 64.08 -22.80
N ASP A 4 40.62 63.83 -22.00
CA ASP A 4 40.73 62.66 -21.18
C ASP A 4 39.73 62.62 -20.03
N LEU A 5 39.50 63.75 -19.39
CA LEU A 5 38.51 63.82 -18.29
C LEU A 5 37.08 63.58 -18.79
N ARG A 6 36.74 64.12 -19.99
CA ARG A 6 35.45 63.87 -20.62
C ARG A 6 35.20 62.38 -20.93
N ASN A 7 36.20 61.72 -21.49
CA ASN A 7 36.13 60.27 -21.81
C ASN A 7 36.01 59.41 -20.55
N THR A 8 36.72 59.79 -19.50
CA THR A 8 36.62 59.08 -18.20
C THR A 8 35.22 59.22 -17.58
N ILE A 9 34.62 60.41 -17.64
CA ILE A 9 33.27 60.67 -17.15
C ILE A 9 32.22 59.89 -17.97
N LEU A 10 32.34 59.89 -19.30
CA LEU A 10 31.44 59.13 -20.18
C LEU A 10 31.51 57.62 -19.91
N ALA A 11 32.71 57.07 -19.79
CA ALA A 11 32.90 55.66 -19.48
C ALA A 11 32.38 55.26 -18.08
N ALA A 12 32.45 56.17 -17.10
CA ALA A 12 31.87 55.95 -15.78
C ALA A 12 30.33 56.01 -15.84
N TYR A 13 29.75 56.92 -16.61
CA TYR A 13 28.32 57.04 -16.81
C TYR A 13 27.73 55.80 -17.51
N GLU A 14 28.38 55.34 -18.61
CA GLU A 14 27.95 54.13 -19.32
C GLU A 14 27.99 52.91 -18.42
N ARG A 15 29.03 52.73 -17.60
CA ARG A 15 29.10 51.68 -16.60
C ARG A 15 27.97 51.78 -15.58
N HIS A 16 27.69 52.96 -15.10
CA HIS A 16 26.58 53.19 -14.14
C HIS A 16 25.23 52.83 -14.73
N ILE A 17 24.93 53.24 -15.96
CA ILE A 17 23.70 52.83 -16.67
C ILE A 17 23.66 51.33 -16.89
N GLY A 18 24.79 50.71 -17.26
CA GLY A 18 24.89 49.23 -17.39
C GLY A 18 24.57 48.51 -16.08
N CYS A 19 25.09 48.98 -14.96
CA CYS A 19 24.79 48.44 -13.65
C CYS A 19 23.30 48.57 -13.23
N ILE A 20 22.67 49.71 -13.55
CA ILE A 20 21.25 49.92 -13.28
C ILE A 20 20.41 48.91 -14.07
N ARG A 21 20.65 48.75 -15.36
CA ARG A 21 19.93 47.76 -16.21
C ARG A 21 20.12 46.33 -15.73
N GLN A 22 21.35 45.99 -15.38
CA GLN A 22 21.66 44.68 -14.85
C GLN A 22 20.94 44.39 -13.52
N LYS A 23 20.88 45.42 -12.64
CA LYS A 23 20.14 45.33 -11.38
C LYS A 23 18.65 45.06 -11.62
N GLU A 24 18.02 45.84 -12.52
CA GLU A 24 16.60 45.70 -12.88
C GLU A 24 16.30 44.27 -13.45
N GLN A 25 17.18 43.76 -14.33
CA GLN A 25 17.05 42.42 -14.88
C GLN A 25 17.17 41.32 -13.79
N LEU A 26 18.10 41.50 -12.87
CA LEU A 26 18.26 40.57 -11.74
C LEU A 26 17.07 40.61 -10.78
N GLU A 27 16.52 41.80 -10.52
CA GLU A 27 15.32 41.95 -9.68
C GLU A 27 14.11 41.24 -10.30
N LEU A 28 13.91 41.37 -11.61
CA LEU A 28 12.86 40.60 -12.33
C LEU A 28 13.09 39.08 -12.25
N ALA A 29 14.31 38.62 -12.53
CA ALA A 29 14.65 37.19 -12.46
C ALA A 29 14.46 36.62 -11.05
N ILE A 30 14.79 37.38 -10.01
CA ILE A 30 14.54 36.98 -8.61
C ILE A 30 13.04 36.88 -8.34
N GLN A 31 12.24 37.78 -8.86
CA GLN A 31 10.79 37.74 -8.67
C GLN A 31 10.14 36.55 -9.37
N GLU A 32 10.57 36.25 -10.60
CA GLU A 32 10.14 35.07 -11.35
C GLU A 32 10.53 33.77 -10.61
N ALA A 33 11.80 33.65 -10.21
CA ALA A 33 12.28 32.50 -9.47
C ALA A 33 11.56 32.30 -8.13
N LYS A 34 11.21 33.39 -7.43
CA LYS A 34 10.38 33.28 -6.21
C LYS A 34 8.98 32.77 -6.51
N GLY A 35 8.36 33.22 -7.61
CA GLY A 35 7.05 32.71 -8.05
C GLY A 35 7.08 31.20 -8.36
N GLU A 36 8.09 30.76 -9.10
CA GLU A 36 8.29 29.32 -9.39
C GLU A 36 8.51 28.50 -8.13
N LEU A 37 9.31 29.01 -7.19
CA LEU A 37 9.56 28.34 -5.90
C LEU A 37 8.26 28.16 -5.08
N GLU A 38 7.43 29.18 -5.00
CA GLU A 38 6.16 29.10 -4.30
C GLU A 38 5.19 28.12 -4.99
N ALA A 39 5.12 28.14 -6.31
CA ALA A 39 4.33 27.17 -7.07
C ALA A 39 4.82 25.72 -6.82
N ALA A 40 6.13 25.49 -6.83
CA ALA A 40 6.73 24.19 -6.54
C ALA A 40 6.45 23.72 -5.11
N LYS A 41 6.48 24.61 -4.13
CA LYS A 41 6.13 24.29 -2.74
C LYS A 41 4.66 23.87 -2.61
N MET A 42 3.75 24.62 -3.23
CA MET A 42 2.32 24.28 -3.22
C MET A 42 2.07 22.93 -3.91
N ALA A 43 2.69 22.68 -5.06
CA ALA A 43 2.58 21.40 -5.75
C ALA A 43 3.07 20.24 -4.88
N ARG A 44 4.22 20.40 -4.21
CA ARG A 44 4.76 19.40 -3.28
C ARG A 44 3.80 19.13 -2.12
N GLU A 45 3.18 20.14 -1.56
CA GLU A 45 2.23 20.01 -0.47
C GLU A 45 0.99 19.18 -0.89
N VAL A 46 0.45 19.48 -2.09
CA VAL A 46 -0.67 18.73 -2.66
C VAL A 46 -0.30 17.25 -2.86
N ILE A 47 0.85 16.99 -3.50
CA ILE A 47 1.33 15.62 -3.75
C ILE A 47 1.50 14.87 -2.42
N THR A 48 2.08 15.51 -1.41
CA THR A 48 2.28 14.90 -0.08
C THR A 48 0.94 14.57 0.60
N LYS A 49 -0.04 15.48 0.54
CA LYS A 49 -1.38 15.23 1.10
C LYS A 49 -2.10 14.09 0.39
N VAL A 50 -2.06 14.06 -0.93
CA VAL A 50 -2.67 12.98 -1.73
C VAL A 50 -1.98 11.65 -1.43
N GLY A 51 -0.64 11.62 -1.41
CA GLY A 51 0.12 10.43 -1.06
C GLY A 51 -0.26 9.87 0.31
N LYS A 52 -0.33 10.72 1.32
CA LYS A 52 -0.75 10.32 2.67
C LYS A 52 -2.19 9.80 2.73
N SER A 53 -3.10 10.41 1.99
CA SER A 53 -4.49 9.94 1.90
C SER A 53 -4.59 8.55 1.28
N ILE A 54 -3.83 8.29 0.20
CA ILE A 54 -3.75 6.97 -0.43
C ILE A 54 -3.18 5.93 0.55
N GLN A 55 -2.08 6.25 1.24
CA GLN A 55 -1.48 5.37 2.24
C GLN A 55 -2.48 4.97 3.32
N THR A 56 -3.17 5.94 3.92
CA THR A 56 -4.17 5.68 4.96
C THR A 56 -5.33 4.81 4.43
N GLY A 57 -5.76 5.03 3.18
CA GLY A 57 -6.77 4.19 2.53
C GLY A 57 -6.31 2.74 2.37
N VAL A 58 -5.08 2.54 1.92
CA VAL A 58 -4.47 1.21 1.76
C VAL A 58 -4.30 0.53 3.13
N GLU A 59 -3.72 1.22 4.13
CA GLU A 59 -3.59 0.70 5.50
C GLU A 59 -4.94 0.22 6.06
N GLY A 60 -5.97 1.05 5.94
CA GLY A 60 -7.32 0.72 6.42
C GLY A 60 -7.92 -0.50 5.71
N ALA A 61 -7.81 -0.58 4.39
CA ALA A 61 -8.34 -1.69 3.61
C ALA A 61 -7.66 -3.02 3.96
N PHE A 62 -6.32 -3.05 3.99
CA PHE A 62 -5.58 -4.26 4.37
C PHE A 62 -5.87 -4.66 5.81
N THR A 63 -5.80 -3.72 6.75
CA THR A 63 -6.08 -3.96 8.16
C THR A 63 -7.47 -4.57 8.36
N SER A 64 -8.50 -4.01 7.70
CA SER A 64 -9.88 -4.49 7.85
C SER A 64 -10.08 -5.90 7.31
N ILE A 65 -9.56 -6.19 6.11
CA ILE A 65 -9.76 -7.51 5.46
C ILE A 65 -9.00 -8.59 6.22
N VAL A 66 -7.74 -8.33 6.59
CA VAL A 66 -6.92 -9.33 7.29
C VAL A 66 -7.42 -9.55 8.72
N SER A 67 -7.82 -8.50 9.44
CA SER A 67 -8.41 -8.64 10.77
C SER A 67 -9.73 -9.40 10.74
N LEU A 68 -10.59 -9.15 9.73
CA LEU A 68 -11.83 -9.90 9.56
C LEU A 68 -11.55 -11.39 9.35
N ALA A 69 -10.59 -11.74 8.51
CA ALA A 69 -10.21 -13.13 8.26
C ALA A 69 -9.66 -13.82 9.53
N LEU A 70 -8.78 -13.13 10.26
CA LEU A 70 -8.24 -13.65 11.53
C LEU A 70 -9.34 -13.84 12.57
N GLN A 71 -10.22 -12.88 12.75
CA GLN A 71 -11.33 -12.96 13.70
C GLN A 71 -12.30 -14.10 13.35
N SER A 72 -12.55 -14.33 12.07
CA SER A 72 -13.44 -15.42 11.63
C SER A 72 -12.90 -16.80 12.01
N VAL A 73 -11.58 -16.97 12.01
CA VAL A 73 -10.95 -18.28 12.28
C VAL A 73 -10.52 -18.42 13.74
N PHE A 74 -9.91 -17.39 14.32
CA PHE A 74 -9.27 -17.44 15.64
C PHE A 74 -10.01 -16.64 16.73
N GLY A 75 -11.14 -15.98 16.37
CA GLY A 75 -11.81 -15.05 17.29
C GLY A 75 -10.99 -13.80 17.52
N ASP A 76 -11.16 -13.17 18.68
CA ASP A 76 -10.50 -11.90 19.00
C ASP A 76 -9.03 -12.02 19.45
N THR A 77 -8.44 -13.21 19.28
CA THR A 77 -7.06 -13.48 19.73
C THR A 77 -6.03 -12.65 18.98
N TYR A 78 -6.26 -12.40 17.68
CA TYR A 78 -5.32 -11.70 16.81
C TYR A 78 -5.94 -10.49 16.15
N GLN A 79 -5.18 -9.39 16.11
CA GLN A 79 -5.46 -8.22 15.31
C GLN A 79 -4.30 -7.97 14.34
N PHE A 80 -4.61 -7.47 13.17
CA PHE A 80 -3.62 -7.15 12.16
C PHE A 80 -3.56 -5.65 11.91
N GLN A 81 -2.38 -5.11 11.72
CA GLN A 81 -2.17 -3.74 11.29
C GLN A 81 -1.12 -3.68 10.17
N LEU A 82 -1.44 -2.96 9.12
CA LEU A 82 -0.47 -2.51 8.13
C LEU A 82 -0.06 -1.08 8.51
N ARG A 83 1.25 -0.84 8.63
CA ARG A 83 1.80 0.50 8.93
C ARG A 83 2.81 0.87 7.87
N PHE A 84 2.70 2.07 7.31
CA PHE A 84 3.76 2.63 6.46
C PHE A 84 4.73 3.45 7.31
N THR A 85 6.01 3.11 7.23
CA THR A 85 7.10 3.79 7.91
C THR A 85 8.13 4.28 6.89
N GLU A 86 8.60 5.51 7.07
CA GLU A 86 9.68 6.04 6.23
C GLU A 86 11.03 5.67 6.85
N ARG A 87 11.80 4.83 6.15
CA ARG A 87 13.16 4.44 6.53
C ARG A 87 14.11 4.73 5.39
N ARG A 88 15.21 5.43 5.67
CA ARG A 88 16.25 5.76 4.69
C ARG A 88 15.70 6.42 3.41
N ASN A 89 14.74 7.32 3.57
CA ASN A 89 14.07 8.00 2.44
C ASN A 89 13.29 7.05 1.50
N GLN A 90 12.94 5.86 1.99
CA GLN A 90 12.08 4.89 1.31
C GLN A 90 10.88 4.58 2.18
N LEU A 91 9.73 4.43 1.52
CA LEU A 91 8.51 4.03 2.20
C LEU A 91 8.48 2.50 2.31
N GLU A 92 8.50 2.00 3.53
CA GLU A 92 8.41 0.57 3.85
C GLU A 92 7.06 0.26 4.48
N ALA A 93 6.56 -0.95 4.25
CA ALA A 93 5.32 -1.45 4.83
C ALA A 93 5.65 -2.49 5.91
N ASP A 94 5.28 -2.20 7.15
CA ASP A 94 5.42 -3.11 8.27
C ASP A 94 4.09 -3.86 8.48
N LEU A 95 4.16 -5.18 8.51
CA LEU A 95 3.05 -6.07 8.85
C LEU A 95 3.16 -6.40 10.34
N VAL A 96 2.18 -5.99 11.12
CA VAL A 96 2.17 -6.17 12.57
C VAL A 96 0.97 -7.01 12.97
N LEU A 97 1.21 -8.08 13.72
CA LEU A 97 0.17 -8.81 14.44
C LEU A 97 0.17 -8.38 15.90
N ILE A 98 -1.02 -8.27 16.47
CA ILE A 98 -1.21 -7.97 17.89
C ILE A 98 -1.92 -9.17 18.49
N GLN A 99 -1.29 -9.79 19.48
CA GLN A 99 -1.86 -10.89 20.27
C GLN A 99 -1.88 -10.48 21.74
N ASP A 100 -3.04 -10.51 22.37
CA ASP A 100 -3.21 -10.15 23.78
C ASP A 100 -2.60 -8.77 24.15
N GLY A 101 -2.70 -7.81 23.20
CA GLY A 101 -2.17 -6.46 23.36
C GLY A 101 -0.67 -6.31 23.09
N ASN A 102 0.05 -7.38 22.77
CA ASN A 102 1.48 -7.36 22.44
C ASN A 102 1.70 -7.45 20.94
N GLU A 103 2.62 -6.64 20.41
CA GLU A 103 3.04 -6.73 19.02
C GLU A 103 3.90 -7.97 18.79
N CYS A 104 3.56 -8.75 17.79
CA CYS A 104 4.22 -9.99 17.39
C CYS A 104 4.70 -9.88 15.94
N SER A 105 5.88 -10.47 15.65
CA SER A 105 6.31 -10.70 14.27
C SER A 105 5.44 -11.79 13.63
N PRO A 106 4.84 -11.55 12.46
CA PRO A 106 4.06 -12.59 11.78
C PRO A 106 4.86 -13.85 11.43
N ILE A 107 6.17 -13.75 11.30
CA ILE A 107 7.04 -14.84 10.84
C ILE A 107 7.57 -15.66 12.02
N ASP A 108 7.98 -14.99 13.11
CA ASP A 108 8.77 -15.62 14.16
C ASP A 108 7.98 -15.96 15.44
N SER A 109 6.79 -15.35 15.62
CA SER A 109 6.12 -15.36 16.91
C SER A 109 4.75 -16.02 16.90
N VAL A 110 4.24 -16.47 15.73
CA VAL A 110 2.89 -17.04 15.61
C VAL A 110 2.90 -18.41 14.92
N GLY A 111 1.85 -19.20 15.15
CA GLY A 111 1.72 -20.52 14.53
C GLY A 111 1.50 -20.45 13.01
N GLY A 112 1.92 -21.50 12.29
CA GLY A 112 1.81 -21.58 10.82
C GLY A 112 0.40 -21.32 10.28
N GLY A 113 -0.65 -21.75 10.99
CA GLY A 113 -2.03 -21.51 10.59
C GLY A 113 -2.42 -20.04 10.59
N VAL A 114 -1.88 -19.21 11.52
CA VAL A 114 -2.10 -17.76 11.54
C VAL A 114 -1.44 -17.12 10.33
N VAL A 115 -0.23 -17.56 10.00
CA VAL A 115 0.51 -17.08 8.81
C VAL A 115 -0.24 -17.44 7.53
N ASP A 116 -0.80 -18.65 7.42
CA ASP A 116 -1.59 -19.09 6.27
C ASP A 116 -2.81 -18.20 6.05
N ILE A 117 -3.60 -17.93 7.10
CA ILE A 117 -4.77 -17.05 7.03
C ILE A 117 -4.38 -15.62 6.70
N CYS A 118 -3.32 -15.07 7.34
CA CYS A 118 -2.80 -13.75 7.01
C CYS A 118 -2.38 -13.65 5.53
N SER A 119 -1.63 -14.64 5.05
CA SER A 119 -1.15 -14.68 3.66
C SER A 119 -2.30 -14.71 2.66
N LEU A 120 -3.31 -15.54 2.90
CA LEU A 120 -4.52 -15.60 2.08
C LEU A 120 -5.26 -14.27 2.08
N ALA A 121 -5.51 -13.69 3.24
CA ALA A 121 -6.24 -12.43 3.38
C ALA A 121 -5.48 -11.24 2.77
N LEU A 122 -4.15 -11.20 2.89
CA LEU A 122 -3.30 -10.19 2.23
C LEU A 122 -3.40 -10.26 0.70
N ARG A 123 -3.41 -11.47 0.12
CA ARG A 123 -3.60 -11.66 -1.33
C ARG A 123 -4.97 -11.16 -1.78
N ILE A 124 -6.02 -11.46 -1.02
CA ILE A 124 -7.39 -11.00 -1.31
C ILE A 124 -7.45 -9.47 -1.21
N ALA A 125 -6.89 -8.86 -0.18
CA ALA A 125 -6.83 -7.40 -0.02
C ALA A 125 -6.10 -6.74 -1.20
N ALA A 126 -4.97 -7.30 -1.63
CA ALA A 126 -4.23 -6.79 -2.78
C ALA A 126 -5.05 -6.85 -4.08
N LEU A 127 -5.77 -7.95 -4.33
CA LEU A 127 -6.64 -8.09 -5.50
C LEU A 127 -7.75 -7.04 -5.53
N ILE A 128 -8.35 -6.74 -4.38
CA ILE A 128 -9.42 -5.74 -4.27
C ILE A 128 -8.90 -4.35 -4.58
N ILE A 129 -7.75 -3.99 -3.99
CA ILE A 129 -7.15 -2.66 -4.18
C ILE A 129 -6.71 -2.47 -5.63
N GLN A 130 -6.18 -3.51 -6.27
CA GLN A 130 -5.78 -3.47 -7.68
C GLN A 130 -6.98 -3.51 -8.64
N GLN A 131 -8.21 -3.68 -8.15
CA GLN A 131 -9.41 -3.88 -8.96
C GLN A 131 -9.24 -4.97 -10.04
N SER A 132 -8.48 -6.01 -9.70
CA SER A 132 -8.13 -7.13 -10.58
C SER A 132 -9.32 -8.10 -10.76
N ALA A 133 -9.09 -9.21 -11.48
CA ALA A 133 -10.09 -10.22 -11.72
C ALA A 133 -10.72 -10.75 -10.41
N LYS A 134 -12.04 -10.92 -10.41
CA LYS A 134 -12.80 -11.39 -9.24
C LYS A 134 -12.77 -12.92 -9.10
N VAL A 135 -11.69 -13.55 -9.48
CA VAL A 135 -11.47 -14.99 -9.38
C VAL A 135 -10.12 -15.25 -8.72
N VAL A 136 -10.13 -16.10 -7.71
CA VAL A 136 -8.92 -16.52 -6.97
C VAL A 136 -8.80 -18.03 -7.07
N VAL A 137 -7.65 -18.51 -7.52
CA VAL A 137 -7.32 -19.93 -7.56
C VAL A 137 -6.34 -20.23 -6.43
N LEU A 138 -6.68 -21.20 -5.60
CA LEU A 138 -5.90 -21.63 -4.43
C LEU A 138 -5.57 -23.10 -4.55
N ASP A 139 -4.33 -23.42 -4.27
CA ASP A 139 -3.82 -24.80 -4.21
C ASP A 139 -3.41 -25.10 -2.77
N GLU A 140 -4.08 -26.09 -2.16
CA GLU A 140 -3.92 -26.52 -0.77
C GLU A 140 -3.85 -25.33 0.23
N PRO A 141 -4.82 -24.40 0.22
CA PRO A 141 -4.82 -23.32 1.20
C PRO A 141 -5.13 -23.86 2.61
N CYS A 142 -4.61 -23.15 3.62
CA CYS A 142 -4.92 -23.45 5.03
C CYS A 142 -4.46 -24.82 5.54
N ARG A 143 -3.50 -25.46 4.88
CA ARG A 143 -3.00 -26.79 5.25
C ARG A 143 -2.32 -26.84 6.62
N CYS A 144 -1.87 -25.71 7.16
CA CYS A 144 -1.26 -25.64 8.49
C CYS A 144 -2.29 -25.46 9.63
N LEU A 145 -3.59 -25.47 9.32
CA LEU A 145 -4.66 -25.40 10.30
C LEU A 145 -5.03 -26.79 10.80
N SER A 146 -5.46 -26.86 12.07
CA SER A 146 -6.13 -28.07 12.60
C SER A 146 -7.50 -28.23 11.93
N THR A 147 -8.03 -29.44 11.92
CA THR A 147 -9.32 -29.81 11.34
C THR A 147 -10.46 -28.87 11.79
N ASP A 148 -10.54 -28.58 13.10
CA ASP A 148 -11.55 -27.65 13.65
C ASP A 148 -11.45 -26.22 13.08
N LEU A 149 -10.22 -25.77 12.81
CA LEU A 149 -9.97 -24.44 12.24
C LEU A 149 -10.16 -24.43 10.72
N GLN A 150 -10.01 -25.55 10.03
CA GLN A 150 -10.28 -25.66 8.59
C GLN A 150 -11.76 -25.43 8.28
N ASN A 151 -12.68 -25.92 9.12
CA ASN A 151 -14.11 -25.62 9.00
C ASN A 151 -14.37 -24.11 9.10
N LYS A 152 -13.77 -23.44 10.08
CA LYS A 152 -13.87 -21.98 10.23
C LYS A 152 -13.23 -21.22 9.05
N ALA A 153 -12.14 -21.75 8.50
CA ALA A 153 -11.52 -21.18 7.30
C ALA A 153 -12.43 -21.33 6.08
N SER A 154 -13.16 -22.45 5.93
CA SER A 154 -14.19 -22.63 4.89
C SER A 154 -15.29 -21.57 5.01
N GLU A 155 -15.84 -21.36 6.21
CA GLU A 155 -16.84 -20.34 6.48
C GLU A 155 -16.30 -18.91 6.20
N MET A 156 -15.06 -18.64 6.57
CA MET A 156 -14.37 -17.37 6.30
C MET A 156 -14.25 -17.13 4.81
N ILE A 157 -13.79 -18.10 4.02
CA ILE A 157 -13.67 -18.00 2.56
C ILE A 157 -15.05 -17.74 1.93
N LYS A 158 -16.09 -18.44 2.38
CA LYS A 158 -17.48 -18.21 1.92
C LYS A 158 -17.93 -16.79 2.22
N THR A 159 -17.71 -16.32 3.44
CA THR A 159 -18.04 -14.94 3.83
C THR A 159 -17.32 -13.89 2.98
N LEU A 160 -16.03 -14.10 2.70
CA LEU A 160 -15.25 -13.22 1.83
C LEU A 160 -15.76 -13.26 0.39
N SER A 161 -16.09 -14.46 -0.13
CA SER A 161 -16.69 -14.62 -1.45
C SER A 161 -17.95 -13.78 -1.61
N GLU A 162 -18.89 -13.90 -0.67
CA GLU A 162 -20.17 -13.20 -0.70
C GLU A 162 -20.03 -11.68 -0.53
N LYS A 163 -19.25 -11.24 0.48
CA LYS A 163 -19.08 -9.81 0.78
C LYS A 163 -18.32 -9.05 -0.29
N LEU A 164 -17.33 -9.70 -0.93
CA LEU A 164 -16.43 -9.06 -1.88
C LEU A 164 -16.78 -9.37 -3.33
N GLY A 165 -17.72 -10.31 -3.56
CA GLY A 165 -18.10 -10.76 -4.90
C GLY A 165 -16.95 -11.42 -5.64
N ILE A 166 -16.15 -12.23 -4.94
CA ILE A 166 -15.01 -12.97 -5.47
C ILE A 166 -15.36 -14.44 -5.59
N GLN A 167 -15.07 -15.05 -6.74
CA GLN A 167 -15.14 -16.49 -6.92
C GLN A 167 -13.84 -17.15 -6.47
N PHE A 168 -13.94 -18.18 -5.61
CA PHE A 168 -12.81 -19.01 -5.24
C PHE A 168 -12.87 -20.35 -5.98
N ILE A 169 -11.74 -20.77 -6.53
CA ILE A 169 -11.50 -22.10 -7.07
C ILE A 169 -10.42 -22.72 -6.19
N ILE A 170 -10.76 -23.76 -5.46
CA ILE A 170 -9.86 -24.35 -4.45
C ILE A 170 -9.55 -25.77 -4.86
N VAL A 171 -8.29 -26.13 -4.90
CA VAL A 171 -7.81 -27.50 -5.00
C VAL A 171 -7.37 -27.94 -3.61
N THR A 172 -7.98 -28.97 -3.07
CA THR A 172 -7.65 -29.49 -1.74
C THR A 172 -8.02 -30.97 -1.60
N HIS A 173 -7.37 -31.64 -0.68
CA HIS A 173 -7.74 -32.98 -0.24
C HIS A 173 -8.38 -32.99 1.16
N GLU A 174 -8.53 -31.80 1.78
CA GLU A 174 -9.14 -31.61 3.09
C GLU A 174 -10.66 -31.50 2.97
N GLU A 175 -11.41 -32.44 3.50
CA GLU A 175 -12.88 -32.47 3.42
C GLU A 175 -13.51 -31.29 4.16
N GLU A 176 -12.96 -30.91 5.31
CA GLU A 176 -13.44 -29.79 6.13
C GLU A 176 -13.41 -28.45 5.40
N LEU A 177 -12.42 -28.26 4.54
CA LEU A 177 -12.32 -27.02 3.77
C LEU A 177 -13.39 -26.92 2.68
N THR A 178 -14.00 -28.05 2.29
CA THR A 178 -15.07 -28.10 1.31
C THR A 178 -16.47 -27.85 1.89
N ALA A 179 -16.60 -27.78 3.22
CA ALA A 179 -17.89 -27.74 3.93
C ALA A 179 -18.85 -26.63 3.46
N CYS A 180 -18.31 -25.45 3.10
CA CYS A 180 -19.09 -24.30 2.64
C CYS A 180 -19.03 -24.08 1.12
N ALA A 181 -18.50 -25.04 0.35
CA ALA A 181 -18.38 -24.92 -1.10
C ALA A 181 -19.77 -24.98 -1.78
N ASP A 182 -20.01 -24.12 -2.77
CA ASP A 182 -21.24 -24.14 -3.57
C ASP A 182 -21.25 -25.34 -4.53
N LYS A 183 -20.07 -25.78 -4.98
CA LYS A 183 -19.90 -26.89 -5.90
C LYS A 183 -18.59 -27.60 -5.67
N ILE A 184 -18.63 -28.93 -5.63
CA ILE A 184 -17.48 -29.78 -5.44
C ILE A 184 -17.32 -30.66 -6.69
N PHE A 185 -16.09 -30.76 -7.18
CA PHE A 185 -15.69 -31.68 -8.23
C PHE A 185 -14.66 -32.66 -7.67
N THR A 186 -15.00 -33.93 -7.62
CA THR A 186 -14.06 -34.97 -7.21
C THR A 186 -13.27 -35.46 -8.41
N ILE A 187 -11.94 -35.58 -8.26
CA ILE A 187 -11.06 -36.10 -9.30
C ILE A 187 -10.48 -37.45 -8.83
N ASP A 188 -10.80 -38.52 -9.53
CA ASP A 188 -10.18 -39.85 -9.32
C ASP A 188 -9.46 -40.28 -10.59
N LYS A 189 -8.20 -40.68 -10.45
CA LYS A 189 -7.33 -41.18 -11.55
C LYS A 189 -7.34 -40.29 -12.79
N GLY A 190 -7.40 -38.97 -12.61
CA GLY A 190 -7.37 -37.99 -13.69
C GLY A 190 -8.73 -37.76 -14.38
N ALA A 191 -9.81 -38.37 -13.90
CA ALA A 191 -11.17 -38.15 -14.37
C ALA A 191 -12.02 -37.41 -13.33
N VAL A 192 -12.91 -36.53 -13.78
CA VAL A 192 -13.90 -35.89 -12.88
C VAL A 192 -14.98 -36.91 -12.59
N VAL A 193 -15.18 -37.19 -11.32
CA VAL A 193 -16.26 -38.04 -10.79
C VAL A 193 -17.28 -37.10 -10.15
N CYS A 194 -18.51 -37.07 -10.66
CA CYS A 194 -19.63 -36.29 -10.08
C CYS A 194 -20.43 -37.13 -9.11
#